data_255284bf7799eeb6073cbfd981553454
#
_entry.id   255284bf7799eeb6073cbfd981553454
#
_cell.length_a   1.000
_cell.length_b   1.000
_cell.length_c   1.000
_cell.angle_alpha   90.00
_cell.angle_beta   90.00
_cell.angle_gamma   90.00
#
_symmetry.space_group_name_H-M   'P 1'
#
loop_
_entity.id
_entity.type
_entity.pdbx_description
1 polymer ?
#
loop_
_entity_poly.entity_id
_entity_poly.type
_entity_poly.pdbx_seq_one_letter_code
_entity_poly.pdbx_strand_id
1 'polypeptide(L)' 'LAEVKAFHHHRITFIDEVVSRRQQRFLVDTAEAYLRLHPRLDLYIRFDVIIVNFREKGFSIEHIEDAFYPEAE' A
#
# COMPACT_ATOMS: atom_id res chain seq x y z
N LEU A 1 -3.66 -2.08 -6.69
CA LEU A 1 -4.12 -2.26 -5.32
C LEU A 1 -3.58 -1.14 -4.44
N ALA A 2 -4.43 -0.49 -3.69
CA ALA A 2 -4.04 0.65 -2.88
C ALA A 2 -4.51 0.49 -1.42
N GLU A 3 -3.66 0.90 -0.50
CA GLU A 3 -3.98 1.00 0.92
C GLU A 3 -4.07 2.47 1.30
N VAL A 4 -5.16 2.85 1.97
CA VAL A 4 -5.38 4.22 2.39
C VAL A 4 -5.30 4.31 3.91
N LYS A 5 -4.47 5.22 4.41
CA LYS A 5 -4.30 5.47 5.84
C LYS A 5 -4.48 6.96 6.14
N ALA A 6 -5.05 7.25 7.29
CA ALA A 6 -5.30 8.61 7.75
C ALA A 6 -4.59 8.86 9.09
N PHE A 7 -3.95 10.01 9.20
CA PHE A 7 -3.18 10.38 10.39
C PHE A 7 -3.48 11.82 10.81
N HIS A 8 -3.26 12.11 12.10
CA HIS A 8 -3.29 13.46 12.63
C HIS A 8 -1.88 13.85 13.07
N HIS A 9 -1.32 14.91 12.46
CA HIS A 9 -0.02 15.46 12.83
C HIS A 9 1.11 14.43 12.87
N HIS A 10 1.06 13.44 11.96
CA HIS A 10 2.05 12.38 11.93
C HIS A 10 3.04 12.58 10.78
N ARG A 11 4.32 12.38 11.07
CA ARG A 11 5.38 12.37 10.07
C ARG A 11 5.83 10.94 9.84
N ILE A 12 5.74 10.49 8.61
CA ILE A 12 6.08 9.10 8.26
C ILE A 12 7.48 9.06 7.68
N THR A 13 8.32 8.23 8.29
CA THR A 13 9.71 8.04 7.86
C THR A 13 9.85 6.77 7.02
N PHE A 14 9.17 5.69 7.43
CA PHE A 14 9.24 4.41 6.74
C PHE A 14 7.84 3.91 6.42
N ILE A 15 7.71 3.26 5.28
CA ILE A 15 6.42 2.70 4.84
C ILE A 15 5.88 1.67 5.83
N ASP A 16 6.75 0.94 6.52
CA ASP A 16 6.35 -0.07 7.51
C ASP A 16 5.61 0.53 8.71
N GLU A 17 5.72 1.85 8.95
CA GLU A 17 4.93 2.55 9.97
C GLU A 17 3.45 2.65 9.57
N VAL A 18 3.16 2.63 8.29
CA VAL A 18 1.82 2.80 7.73
C VAL A 18 1.19 1.46 7.43
N VAL A 19 1.93 0.62 6.73
CA VAL A 19 1.48 -0.72 6.34
C VAL A 19 2.51 -1.70 6.88
N SER A 20 2.13 -2.45 7.91
CA SER A 20 3.04 -3.40 8.54
C SER A 20 3.52 -4.45 7.52
N ARG A 21 4.66 -5.07 7.81
CA ARG A 21 5.18 -6.13 6.96
C ARG A 21 4.20 -7.28 6.82
N ARG A 22 3.46 -7.58 7.87
CA ARG A 22 2.43 -8.62 7.86
C ARG A 22 1.30 -8.26 6.89
N GLN A 23 0.85 -7.01 6.90
CA GLN A 23 -0.17 -6.54 5.96
C GLN A 23 0.36 -6.52 4.53
N GLN A 24 1.58 -6.09 4.33
CA GLN A 24 2.22 -6.11 3.01
C GLN A 24 2.24 -7.53 2.45
N ARG A 25 2.65 -8.49 3.25
CA ARG A 25 2.71 -9.90 2.86
C ARG A 25 1.33 -10.43 2.51
N PHE A 26 0.33 -10.10 3.34
CA PHE A 26 -1.05 -10.52 3.08
C PHE A 26 -1.55 -9.98 1.73
N LEU A 27 -1.29 -8.70 1.45
CA LEU A 27 -1.71 -8.08 0.19
C LEU A 27 -1.00 -8.71 -1.01
N VAL A 28 0.29 -8.96 -0.89
CA VAL A 28 1.07 -9.61 -1.95
C VAL A 28 0.55 -11.02 -2.21
N ASP A 29 0.35 -11.82 -1.16
CA ASP A 29 -0.13 -13.19 -1.28
C ASP A 29 -1.52 -13.22 -1.92
N THR A 30 -2.38 -12.28 -1.54
CA THR A 30 -3.73 -12.18 -2.10
C THR A 30 -3.68 -11.85 -3.59
N ALA A 31 -2.83 -10.91 -3.98
CA ALA A 31 -2.66 -10.52 -5.37
C ALA A 31 -2.12 -11.69 -6.21
N GLU A 32 -1.14 -12.41 -5.69
CA GLU A 32 -0.58 -13.58 -6.37
C GLU A 32 -1.62 -14.67 -6.56
N ALA A 33 -2.45 -14.92 -5.53
CA ALA A 33 -3.53 -15.89 -5.62
C ALA A 33 -4.55 -15.48 -6.70
N TYR A 34 -4.88 -14.21 -6.78
CA TYR A 34 -5.77 -13.70 -7.81
C TYR A 34 -5.21 -13.94 -9.20
N LEU A 35 -3.93 -13.66 -9.42
CA LEU A 35 -3.29 -13.88 -10.71
C LEU A 35 -3.28 -15.37 -11.10
N ARG A 36 -3.08 -16.26 -10.14
CA ARG A 36 -3.12 -17.72 -10.41
C ARG A 36 -4.51 -18.16 -10.83
N LEU A 37 -5.56 -17.56 -10.25
CA LEU A 37 -6.94 -17.89 -10.61
C LEU A 37 -7.35 -17.29 -11.97
N HIS A 38 -6.60 -16.33 -12.49
CA HIS A 38 -6.88 -15.65 -13.74
C HIS A 38 -5.65 -15.65 -14.66
N PRO A 39 -5.18 -16.84 -15.08
CA PRO A 39 -3.90 -16.92 -15.82
C PRO A 39 -3.92 -16.29 -17.21
N ARG A 40 -5.11 -15.98 -17.73
CA ARG A 40 -5.24 -15.34 -19.04
C ARG A 40 -5.15 -13.82 -18.99
N LEU A 41 -5.16 -13.25 -17.77
CA LEU A 41 -5.04 -11.81 -17.61
C LEU A 41 -3.56 -11.46 -17.51
N ASP A 42 -3.11 -10.61 -18.42
CA ASP A 42 -1.77 -10.04 -18.38
C ASP A 42 -1.83 -8.78 -17.53
N LEU A 43 -1.82 -8.95 -16.22
CA LEU A 43 -1.99 -7.87 -15.26
C LEU A 43 -0.67 -7.56 -14.57
N TYR A 44 -0.32 -6.29 -14.58
CA TYR A 44 0.72 -5.75 -13.72
C TYR A 44 0.07 -5.24 -12.44
N ILE A 45 0.53 -5.71 -11.29
CA ILE A 45 0.01 -5.29 -10.00
C ILE A 45 1.03 -4.40 -9.31
N ARG A 46 0.54 -3.23 -8.92
CA ARG A 46 1.32 -2.24 -8.18
C ARG A 46 0.64 -1.97 -6.85
N PHE A 47 1.42 -1.86 -5.79
CA PHE A 47 0.92 -1.56 -4.45
C PHE A 47 1.21 -0.10 -4.12
N ASP A 48 0.16 0.69 -4.06
CA ASP A 48 0.24 2.11 -3.75
C ASP A 48 -0.29 2.37 -2.36
N VAL A 49 0.26 3.36 -1.68
CA VAL A 49 -0.22 3.82 -0.38
C VAL A 49 -0.62 5.28 -0.49
N ILE A 50 -1.80 5.60 0.00
CA ILE A 50 -2.30 6.97 0.07
C ILE A 50 -2.41 7.36 1.53
N ILE A 51 -1.72 8.42 1.91
CA ILE A 51 -1.71 8.92 3.28
C ILE A 51 -2.48 10.22 3.31
N VAL A 52 -3.52 10.28 4.17
CA VAL A 52 -4.27 11.50 4.41
C VAL A 52 -3.88 12.01 5.79
N ASN A 53 -3.29 13.18 5.85
CA ASN A 53 -2.86 13.78 7.10
C ASN A 53 -3.76 14.97 7.43
N PHE A 54 -4.55 14.83 8.49
CA PHE A 54 -5.49 15.86 8.92
C PHE A 54 -4.80 16.87 9.82
N ARG A 55 -5.12 18.13 9.58
CA ARG A 55 -4.64 19.26 10.38
C ARG A 55 -5.83 20.09 10.85
N GLU A 56 -5.61 21.06 11.73
CA GLU A 56 -6.70 21.91 12.25
C GLU A 56 -7.48 22.60 11.14
N LYS A 57 -6.81 23.02 10.08
CA LYS A 57 -7.43 23.73 8.96
C LYS A 57 -7.20 22.99 7.64
N GLY A 58 -7.81 21.81 7.53
CA GLY A 58 -7.74 21.06 6.30
C GLY A 58 -6.95 19.78 6.41
N PHE A 59 -6.42 19.33 5.29
CA PHE A 59 -5.69 18.07 5.21
C PHE A 59 -4.67 18.11 4.07
N SER A 60 -3.72 17.20 4.12
CA SER A 60 -2.80 16.97 3.03
C SER A 60 -2.88 15.51 2.60
N ILE A 61 -2.60 15.25 1.33
CA ILE A 61 -2.60 13.90 0.77
C ILE A 61 -1.21 13.63 0.21
N GLU A 62 -0.67 12.47 0.55
CA GLU A 62 0.55 11.96 -0.03
C GLU A 62 0.25 10.62 -0.70
N HIS A 63 0.58 10.50 -1.97
CA HIS A 63 0.43 9.28 -2.72
C HIS A 63 1.81 8.67 -2.97
N ILE A 64 2.05 7.50 -2.41
CA ILE A 64 3.30 6.76 -2.58
C ILE A 64 3.02 5.65 -3.57
N GLU A 65 3.49 5.85 -4.80
CA GLU A 65 3.35 4.84 -5.84
C GLU A 65 4.41 3.76 -5.62
N ASP A 66 4.03 2.52 -5.91
CA ASP A 66 4.92 1.37 -5.83
C ASP A 66 5.61 1.29 -4.46
N ALA A 67 4.81 1.44 -3.41
CA ALA A 67 5.29 1.60 -2.05
C ALA A 67 5.99 0.35 -1.50
N PHE A 68 5.58 -0.80 -1.96
CA PHE A 68 6.22 -2.07 -1.61
C PHE A 68 5.94 -3.10 -2.72
N TYR A 69 6.73 -4.16 -2.75
CA TYR A 69 6.59 -5.21 -3.74
C TYR A 69 6.96 -6.56 -3.14
N PRO A 70 6.64 -7.67 -3.83
CA PRO A 70 6.97 -8.98 -3.32
C PRO A 70 8.45 -9.11 -3.06
N GLU A 71 8.79 -9.51 -1.84
CA GLU A 71 10.17 -9.82 -1.52
C GLU A 71 10.48 -11.24 -1.97
N ALA A 72 11.64 -11.42 -2.58
CA ALA A 72 12.14 -12.75 -2.90
C ALA A 72 12.53 -13.44 -1.58
N GLU A 73 11.98 -14.62 -1.36
CA GLU A 73 12.33 -15.43 -0.20
C GLU A 73 13.50 -16.35 -0.51
#